data_40e66c0d5ba6eae5440e690d4e8213a9
#
_entry.id   40e66c0d5ba6eae5440e690d4e8213a9
#
_cell.length_a   1.000
_cell.length_b   1.000
_cell.length_c   1.000
_cell.angle_alpha   90.00
_cell.angle_beta   90.00
_cell.angle_gamma   90.00
#
_symmetry.space_group_name_H-M   'P 1'
#
loop_
_entity.id
_entity.type
_entity.pdbx_description
1 polymer ?
#
loop_
_entity_poly.entity_id
_entity_poly.type
_entity_poly.pdbx_seq_one_letter_code
_entity_poly.pdbx_strand_id
1 'polypeptide(L)'
;LLSRRQRQMCIRDRDTYRTQIQLLSMLDPEVASDIVVSHQLFAEQSGGSFPRWVMANIETGVMQGDPTPILIANAYAFGARNYDPKPIFKIMRKGAEEPGSKSQDVETRPGLKQYLDKGYYNASIQLEYTSADFAIGQFALHAVGDEFASWRYFHFARSWKNLYNPDTGWLQSRNPDGSWKSLGEDFRESTYKNYFWMVPYDIAGLVEIIGGKEKA
;
A
#
# COMPACT_ATOMS: atom_id res chain seq x y z
N LEU A 1 14.79 22.93 -17.46
CA LEU A 1 13.36 22.73 -17.81
C LEU A 1 12.99 21.32 -17.33
N LEU A 2 12.31 21.25 -16.17
CA LEU A 2 11.67 20.01 -15.72
C LEU A 2 10.73 19.53 -16.83
N SER A 3 10.88 18.28 -17.26
CA SER A 3 10.06 17.70 -18.31
C SER A 3 8.58 17.76 -17.91
N ARG A 4 7.66 17.68 -18.88
CA ARG A 4 6.22 17.58 -18.61
C ARG A 4 5.90 16.47 -17.61
N ARG A 5 6.68 15.37 -17.64
CA ARG A 5 6.60 14.21 -16.73
C ARG A 5 6.87 14.58 -15.26
N GLN A 6 7.84 15.45 -14.99
CA GLN A 6 8.19 15.87 -13.62
C GLN A 6 7.16 16.82 -12.99
N ARG A 7 6.37 17.55 -13.79
CA ARG A 7 5.32 18.45 -13.26
C ARG A 7 4.08 17.72 -12.77
N GLN A 8 3.85 16.48 -13.22
CA GLN A 8 2.68 15.69 -12.82
C GLN A 8 2.85 15.05 -11.46
N MET A 9 4.06 14.91 -10.94
CA MET A 9 4.35 14.38 -9.60
C MET A 9 3.91 15.29 -8.43
N CYS A 10 3.47 16.52 -8.72
CA CYS A 10 2.89 17.41 -7.68
C CYS A 10 1.45 17.05 -7.31
N ILE A 11 0.88 16.01 -7.88
CA ILE A 11 -0.44 15.49 -7.51
C ILE A 11 -0.21 14.53 -6.35
N ARG A 12 -0.90 14.75 -5.24
CA ARG A 12 -0.80 14.00 -3.98
C ARG A 12 -0.92 12.51 -4.21
N ASP A 13 0.20 11.78 -4.23
CA ASP A 13 0.28 10.36 -4.61
C ASP A 13 -0.62 9.48 -3.75
N ARG A 14 -0.70 9.81 -2.46
CA ARG A 14 -1.41 9.01 -1.48
C ARG A 14 -2.92 8.87 -1.75
N ASP A 15 -3.58 9.93 -2.20
CA ASP A 15 -5.04 9.91 -2.36
C ASP A 15 -5.49 9.57 -3.79
N THR A 16 -4.59 9.64 -4.76
CA THR A 16 -4.90 9.42 -6.18
C THR A 16 -5.24 7.97 -6.49
N TYR A 17 -4.78 7.01 -5.70
CA TYR A 17 -5.06 5.59 -5.93
C TYR A 17 -6.52 5.20 -5.72
N ARG A 18 -7.32 6.03 -5.05
CA ARG A 18 -8.70 5.67 -4.68
C ARG A 18 -9.65 5.66 -5.87
N THR A 19 -9.58 6.66 -6.75
CA THR A 19 -10.45 6.75 -7.94
C THR A 19 -9.77 7.46 -9.12
N GLN A 20 -8.89 8.41 -8.85
CA GLN A 20 -8.34 9.30 -9.87
C GLN A 20 -7.48 8.55 -10.88
N ILE A 21 -6.57 7.70 -10.43
CA ILE A 21 -5.67 6.98 -11.34
C ILE A 21 -6.42 5.98 -12.22
N GLN A 22 -7.46 5.33 -11.70
CA GLN A 22 -8.31 4.43 -12.48
C GLN A 22 -9.01 5.18 -13.60
N LEU A 23 -9.66 6.31 -13.27
CA LEU A 23 -10.33 7.13 -14.27
C LEU A 23 -9.33 7.65 -15.32
N LEU A 24 -8.19 8.16 -14.91
CA LEU A 24 -7.15 8.63 -15.82
C LEU A 24 -6.64 7.52 -16.72
N SER A 25 -6.40 6.32 -16.18
CA SER A 25 -5.92 5.17 -16.96
C SER A 25 -6.92 4.72 -18.04
N MET A 26 -8.22 4.85 -17.78
CA MET A 26 -9.26 4.57 -18.78
C MET A 26 -9.36 5.66 -19.85
N LEU A 27 -9.19 6.93 -19.49
CA LEU A 27 -9.36 8.06 -20.40
C LEU A 27 -8.08 8.38 -21.18
N ASP A 28 -6.92 8.27 -20.55
CA ASP A 28 -5.60 8.57 -21.13
C ASP A 28 -4.53 7.64 -20.55
N PRO A 29 -4.46 6.38 -21.05
CA PRO A 29 -3.52 5.39 -20.54
C PRO A 29 -2.04 5.76 -20.79
N GLU A 30 -1.74 6.62 -21.74
CA GLU A 30 -0.37 7.10 -21.99
C GLU A 30 0.07 8.05 -20.88
N VAL A 31 -0.75 9.03 -20.52
CA VAL A 31 -0.48 9.94 -19.40
C VAL A 31 -0.40 9.17 -18.07
N ALA A 32 -1.29 8.20 -17.86
CA ALA A 32 -1.24 7.36 -16.67
C ALA A 32 0.06 6.52 -16.61
N SER A 33 0.53 6.00 -17.75
CA SER A 33 1.81 5.30 -17.84
C SER A 33 3.00 6.23 -17.55
N ASP A 34 2.97 7.48 -18.03
CA ASP A 34 3.98 8.49 -17.71
C ASP A 34 4.04 8.82 -16.21
N ILE A 35 2.89 8.80 -15.52
CA ILE A 35 2.84 8.96 -14.06
C ILE A 35 3.56 7.78 -13.38
N VAL A 36 3.29 6.55 -13.80
CA VAL A 36 3.97 5.35 -13.26
C VAL A 36 5.48 5.43 -13.46
N VAL A 37 5.94 5.78 -14.68
CA VAL A 37 7.37 5.97 -14.98
C VAL A 37 7.98 7.08 -14.11
N SER A 38 7.24 8.16 -13.86
CA SER A 38 7.71 9.24 -13.00
C SER A 38 7.94 8.77 -11.56
N HIS A 39 7.08 7.92 -11.02
CA HIS A 39 7.29 7.29 -9.70
C HIS A 39 8.50 6.36 -9.70
N GLN A 40 8.69 5.56 -10.76
CA GLN A 40 9.88 4.71 -10.90
C GLN A 40 11.16 5.55 -10.85
N LEU A 41 11.25 6.58 -11.70
CA LEU A 41 12.42 7.46 -11.77
C LEU A 41 12.68 8.19 -10.44
N PHE A 42 11.62 8.62 -9.76
CA PHE A 42 11.78 9.23 -8.44
C PHE A 42 12.37 8.22 -7.44
N ALA A 43 11.84 7.00 -7.38
CA ALA A 43 12.35 5.96 -6.49
C ALA A 43 13.83 5.63 -6.78
N GLU A 44 14.20 5.47 -8.05
CA GLU A 44 15.58 5.19 -8.47
C GLU A 44 16.57 6.31 -8.03
N GLN A 45 16.12 7.56 -8.06
CA GLN A 45 16.92 8.73 -7.69
C GLN A 45 16.90 9.05 -6.19
N SER A 46 16.01 8.44 -5.41
CA SER A 46 15.75 8.79 -4.02
C SER A 46 15.95 7.66 -2.99
N GLY A 47 16.79 6.68 -3.31
CA GLY A 47 17.11 5.58 -2.37
C GLY A 47 16.55 4.23 -2.76
N GLY A 48 15.78 4.14 -3.85
CA GLY A 48 15.33 2.90 -4.46
C GLY A 48 14.06 2.31 -3.86
N SER A 49 13.28 3.12 -3.12
CA SER A 49 11.94 2.76 -2.64
C SER A 49 10.93 3.83 -3.07
N PHE A 50 9.66 3.43 -3.21
CA PHE A 50 8.61 4.36 -3.58
C PHE A 50 8.32 5.37 -2.47
N PRO A 51 7.98 6.61 -2.84
CA PRO A 51 7.57 7.65 -1.91
C PRO A 51 6.15 7.39 -1.39
N ARG A 52 5.84 7.98 -0.24
CA ARG A 52 4.49 7.99 0.35
C ARG A 52 3.71 9.24 -0.02
N TRP A 53 4.33 10.40 0.11
CA TRP A 53 3.70 11.68 -0.16
C TRP A 53 4.73 12.70 -0.63
N VAL A 54 4.82 12.86 -1.93
CA VAL A 54 5.74 13.83 -2.55
C VAL A 54 5.09 15.20 -2.68
N MET A 55 5.81 16.24 -2.25
CA MET A 55 5.49 17.63 -2.52
C MET A 55 6.70 18.34 -3.07
N ALA A 56 6.58 18.95 -4.26
CA ALA A 56 7.67 19.67 -4.92
C ALA A 56 8.98 18.85 -5.01
N ASN A 57 8.89 17.57 -5.36
CA ASN A 57 9.99 16.60 -5.44
C ASN A 57 10.67 16.25 -4.09
N ILE A 58 10.00 16.50 -2.97
CA ILE A 58 10.47 16.13 -1.65
C ILE A 58 9.48 15.12 -1.05
N GLU A 59 10.01 13.97 -0.59
CA GLU A 59 9.23 13.05 0.26
C GLU A 59 9.04 13.71 1.64
N THR A 60 7.80 13.96 2.00
CA THR A 60 7.48 14.74 3.20
C THR A 60 7.44 13.92 4.48
N GLY A 61 7.36 12.60 4.39
CA GLY A 61 7.14 11.71 5.54
C GLY A 61 5.78 11.87 6.22
N VAL A 62 4.90 12.68 5.66
CA VAL A 62 3.55 12.91 6.18
C VAL A 62 2.68 11.69 5.95
N MET A 63 1.69 11.49 6.85
CA MET A 63 0.77 10.35 6.81
C MET A 63 1.46 8.99 7.06
N GLN A 64 0.87 7.91 6.55
CA GLN A 64 1.32 6.54 6.77
C GLN A 64 0.99 5.66 5.55
N GLY A 65 1.42 4.40 5.60
CA GLY A 65 1.14 3.43 4.54
C GLY A 65 2.18 3.43 3.43
N ASP A 66 1.87 2.71 2.37
CA ASP A 66 2.67 2.55 1.16
C ASP A 66 1.74 2.61 -0.06
N PRO A 67 1.26 3.79 -0.42
CA PRO A 67 0.18 3.96 -1.41
C PRO A 67 0.63 3.78 -2.85
N THR A 68 1.91 4.00 -3.16
CA THR A 68 2.40 3.99 -4.55
C THR A 68 2.26 2.61 -5.23
N PRO A 69 2.53 1.45 -4.58
CA PRO A 69 2.20 0.15 -5.16
C PRO A 69 0.72 -0.01 -5.52
N ILE A 70 -0.19 0.53 -4.70
CA ILE A 70 -1.64 0.48 -4.97
C ILE A 70 -1.98 1.32 -6.20
N LEU A 71 -1.42 2.53 -6.29
CA LEU A 71 -1.57 3.41 -7.46
C LEU A 71 -1.14 2.71 -8.74
N ILE A 72 0.06 2.12 -8.74
CA ILE A 72 0.65 1.50 -9.93
C ILE A 72 -0.13 0.23 -10.35
N ALA A 73 -0.51 -0.61 -9.39
CA ALA A 73 -1.31 -1.80 -9.69
C ALA A 73 -2.68 -1.42 -10.28
N ASN A 74 -3.33 -0.38 -9.74
CA ASN A 74 -4.56 0.14 -10.31
C ASN A 74 -4.34 0.74 -11.70
N ALA A 75 -3.30 1.52 -11.92
CA ALA A 75 -2.97 2.07 -13.23
C ALA A 75 -2.83 0.95 -14.27
N TYR A 76 -2.10 -0.11 -13.94
CA TYR A 76 -1.94 -1.27 -14.81
C TYR A 76 -3.26 -1.99 -15.09
N ALA A 77 -4.06 -2.23 -14.05
CA ALA A 77 -5.35 -2.93 -14.18
C ALA A 77 -6.34 -2.18 -15.08
N PHE A 78 -6.30 -0.85 -15.06
CA PHE A 78 -7.19 0.03 -15.82
C PHE A 78 -6.62 0.51 -17.16
N GLY A 79 -5.46 -0.02 -17.60
CA GLY A 79 -4.99 0.15 -18.98
C GLY A 79 -3.65 0.84 -19.19
N ALA A 80 -3.06 1.45 -18.16
CA ALA A 80 -1.75 2.08 -18.24
C ALA A 80 -0.63 1.03 -18.26
N ARG A 81 -0.13 0.66 -19.46
CA ARG A 81 0.81 -0.46 -19.65
C ARG A 81 2.03 -0.11 -20.49
N ASN A 82 2.24 1.16 -20.82
CA ASN A 82 3.35 1.61 -21.66
C ASN A 82 4.64 1.81 -20.85
N TYR A 83 5.08 0.76 -20.14
CA TYR A 83 6.33 0.71 -19.37
C TYR A 83 6.76 -0.75 -19.11
N ASP A 84 8.04 -0.96 -18.75
CA ASP A 84 8.51 -2.26 -18.27
C ASP A 84 8.09 -2.48 -16.80
N PRO A 85 7.28 -3.51 -16.48
CA PRO A 85 6.84 -3.75 -15.11
C PRO A 85 7.93 -4.32 -14.21
N LYS A 86 8.99 -4.93 -14.74
CA LYS A 86 10.00 -5.64 -13.94
C LYS A 86 10.82 -4.72 -13.02
N PRO A 87 11.38 -3.58 -13.50
CA PRO A 87 12.07 -2.63 -12.62
C PRO A 87 11.15 -2.08 -11.52
N ILE A 88 9.90 -1.77 -11.87
CA ILE A 88 8.89 -1.28 -10.95
C ILE A 88 8.60 -2.30 -9.86
N PHE A 89 8.41 -3.56 -10.21
CA PHE A 89 8.19 -4.64 -9.27
C PHE A 89 9.38 -4.85 -8.32
N LYS A 90 10.61 -4.70 -8.82
CA LYS A 90 11.82 -4.75 -7.97
C LYS A 90 11.80 -3.64 -6.90
N ILE A 91 11.37 -2.43 -7.25
CA ILE A 91 11.24 -1.31 -6.30
C ILE A 91 10.13 -1.59 -5.28
N MET A 92 8.97 -2.10 -5.71
CA MET A 92 7.89 -2.52 -4.81
C MET A 92 8.40 -3.53 -3.78
N ARG A 93 9.10 -4.56 -4.24
CA ARG A 93 9.68 -5.60 -3.38
C ARG A 93 10.64 -5.02 -2.37
N LYS A 94 11.54 -4.14 -2.78
CA LYS A 94 12.49 -3.51 -1.87
C LYS A 94 11.78 -2.81 -0.72
N GLY A 95 10.78 -1.96 -1.02
CA GLY A 95 10.01 -1.27 0.01
C GLY A 95 9.22 -2.19 0.93
N ALA A 96 8.73 -3.33 0.42
CA ALA A 96 7.88 -4.26 1.14
C ALA A 96 8.63 -5.39 1.88
N GLU A 97 9.90 -5.66 1.53
CA GLU A 97 10.66 -6.80 2.06
C GLU A 97 11.92 -6.39 2.84
N GLU A 98 12.46 -5.19 2.62
CA GLU A 98 13.72 -4.73 3.23
C GLU A 98 13.44 -3.67 4.32
N PRO A 99 13.44 -4.04 5.62
CA PRO A 99 13.28 -3.06 6.71
C PRO A 99 14.33 -1.95 6.64
N GLY A 100 13.90 -0.71 6.88
CA GLY A 100 14.77 0.46 6.79
C GLY A 100 14.96 1.01 5.39
N SER A 101 14.31 0.44 4.36
CA SER A 101 14.28 1.00 3.01
C SER A 101 13.71 2.42 3.02
N LYS A 102 14.32 3.31 2.24
CA LYS A 102 13.98 4.74 2.25
C LYS A 102 13.66 5.25 0.86
N SER A 103 12.80 6.26 0.85
CA SER A 103 12.66 7.22 -0.23
C SER A 103 13.19 8.56 0.28
N GLN A 104 14.27 9.05 -0.30
CA GLN A 104 15.09 10.11 0.29
C GLN A 104 15.50 9.74 1.74
N ASP A 105 15.19 10.57 2.73
CA ASP A 105 15.51 10.31 4.15
C ASP A 105 14.37 9.64 4.94
N VAL A 106 13.22 9.39 4.29
CA VAL A 106 12.01 8.85 4.93
C VAL A 106 11.93 7.35 4.75
N GLU A 107 11.77 6.62 5.85
CA GLU A 107 11.53 5.17 5.81
C GLU A 107 10.19 4.88 5.13
N THR A 108 10.21 4.02 4.11
CA THR A 108 9.01 3.68 3.32
C THR A 108 7.97 2.97 4.16
N ARG A 109 8.38 1.93 4.92
CA ARG A 109 7.48 1.17 5.80
C ARG A 109 8.04 1.12 7.24
N PRO A 110 7.81 2.15 8.07
CA PRO A 110 8.16 2.09 9.50
C PRO A 110 7.53 0.88 10.18
N GLY A 111 8.35 0.16 11.00
CA GLY A 111 7.90 -1.04 11.68
C GLY A 111 7.78 -2.30 10.81
N LEU A 112 8.29 -2.26 9.58
CA LEU A 112 8.24 -3.39 8.64
C LEU A 112 8.83 -4.68 9.23
N LYS A 113 9.92 -4.58 10.01
CA LYS A 113 10.52 -5.76 10.65
C LYS A 113 9.52 -6.48 11.56
N GLN A 114 8.80 -5.76 12.41
CA GLN A 114 7.80 -6.36 13.30
C GLN A 114 6.63 -6.94 12.48
N TYR A 115 6.19 -6.23 11.45
CA TYR A 115 5.13 -6.70 10.55
C TYR A 115 5.48 -8.03 9.88
N LEU A 116 6.70 -8.15 9.33
CA LEU A 116 7.15 -9.38 8.66
C LEU A 116 7.38 -10.53 9.64
N ASP A 117 8.00 -10.26 10.79
CA ASP A 117 8.38 -11.29 11.76
C ASP A 117 7.17 -11.84 12.53
N LYS A 118 6.18 -11.00 12.82
CA LYS A 118 5.09 -11.30 13.75
C LYS A 118 3.71 -11.31 13.10
N GLY A 119 3.57 -10.73 11.91
CA GLY A 119 2.29 -10.59 11.21
C GLY A 119 1.33 -9.59 11.86
N TYR A 120 1.81 -8.77 12.79
CA TYR A 120 1.01 -7.69 13.38
C TYR A 120 1.86 -6.48 13.79
N TYR A 121 1.23 -5.29 13.75
CA TYR A 121 1.85 -4.01 14.07
C TYR A 121 0.77 -3.01 14.54
N ASN A 122 1.01 -1.72 14.39
CA ASN A 122 0.05 -0.64 14.53
C ASN A 122 -1.11 -0.83 13.54
N ALA A 123 -2.37 -0.82 14.02
CA ALA A 123 -3.53 -1.22 13.21
C ALA A 123 -3.69 -0.36 11.96
N SER A 124 -3.67 0.96 12.06
CA SER A 124 -3.87 1.82 10.89
C SER A 124 -2.75 1.72 9.87
N ILE A 125 -1.51 1.53 10.31
CA ILE A 125 -0.35 1.35 9.42
C ILE A 125 -0.41 -0.02 8.74
N GLN A 126 -0.70 -1.07 9.49
CA GLN A 126 -0.77 -2.43 8.94
C GLN A 126 -1.89 -2.57 7.91
N LEU A 127 -3.04 -1.97 8.11
CA LEU A 127 -4.14 -2.00 7.14
C LEU A 127 -3.74 -1.35 5.81
N GLU A 128 -2.92 -0.31 5.84
CA GLU A 128 -2.32 0.28 4.63
C GLU A 128 -1.31 -0.69 3.99
N TYR A 129 -0.45 -1.35 4.79
CA TYR A 129 0.52 -2.32 4.25
C TYR A 129 -0.15 -3.53 3.63
N THR A 130 -1.18 -4.10 4.27
CA THR A 130 -1.90 -5.25 3.73
C THR A 130 -2.63 -4.91 2.43
N SER A 131 -3.12 -3.67 2.28
CA SER A 131 -3.69 -3.17 1.03
C SER A 131 -2.63 -3.04 -0.06
N ALA A 132 -1.44 -2.52 0.28
CA ALA A 132 -0.31 -2.44 -0.63
C ALA A 132 0.19 -3.84 -1.03
N ASP A 133 0.29 -4.78 -0.08
CA ASP A 133 0.71 -6.15 -0.35
C ASP A 133 -0.27 -6.87 -1.29
N PHE A 134 -1.58 -6.68 -1.10
CA PHE A 134 -2.56 -7.19 -2.06
C PHE A 134 -2.32 -6.61 -3.47
N ALA A 135 -2.08 -5.31 -3.57
CA ALA A 135 -1.80 -4.66 -4.85
C ALA A 135 -0.50 -5.16 -5.50
N ILE A 136 0.56 -5.36 -4.71
CA ILE A 136 1.83 -5.95 -5.18
C ILE A 136 1.59 -7.38 -5.68
N GLY A 137 0.78 -8.18 -4.98
CA GLY A 137 0.40 -9.52 -5.40
C GLY A 137 -0.33 -9.54 -6.74
N GLN A 138 -1.27 -8.62 -6.95
CA GLN A 138 -1.97 -8.45 -8.23
C GLN A 138 -1.00 -8.02 -9.34
N PHE A 139 -0.12 -7.08 -9.07
CA PHE A 139 0.88 -6.62 -10.04
C PHE A 139 1.87 -7.73 -10.40
N ALA A 140 2.35 -8.50 -9.42
CA ALA A 140 3.20 -9.66 -9.65
C ALA A 140 2.55 -10.67 -10.60
N LEU A 141 1.28 -11.00 -10.37
CA LEU A 141 0.54 -11.98 -11.19
C LEU A 141 0.30 -11.47 -12.61
N HIS A 142 -0.27 -10.28 -12.74
CA HIS A 142 -0.83 -9.82 -14.00
C HIS A 142 0.14 -9.01 -14.86
N ALA A 143 1.09 -8.30 -14.24
CA ALA A 143 2.06 -7.47 -14.97
C ALA A 143 3.39 -8.19 -15.21
N VAL A 144 3.83 -8.98 -14.22
CA VAL A 144 5.16 -9.64 -14.26
C VAL A 144 5.05 -11.12 -14.64
N GLY A 145 3.96 -11.81 -14.27
CA GLY A 145 3.79 -13.25 -14.43
C GLY A 145 4.48 -14.07 -13.34
N ASP A 146 4.74 -13.48 -12.16
CA ASP A 146 5.37 -14.17 -11.03
C ASP A 146 4.31 -14.67 -10.05
N GLU A 147 3.83 -15.90 -10.27
CA GLU A 147 2.80 -16.54 -9.45
C GLU A 147 3.27 -16.79 -8.01
N PHE A 148 4.55 -17.13 -7.82
CA PHE A 148 5.08 -17.39 -6.48
C PHE A 148 5.12 -16.12 -5.63
N ALA A 149 5.60 -15.03 -6.20
CA ALA A 149 5.56 -13.73 -5.53
C ALA A 149 4.12 -13.30 -5.25
N SER A 150 3.21 -13.46 -6.21
CA SER A 150 1.79 -13.17 -6.04
C SER A 150 1.19 -13.91 -4.84
N TRP A 151 1.39 -15.23 -4.76
CA TRP A 151 0.92 -16.04 -3.64
C TRP A 151 1.46 -15.53 -2.29
N ARG A 152 2.76 -15.22 -2.23
CA ARG A 152 3.43 -14.70 -1.02
C ARG A 152 2.82 -13.37 -0.55
N TYR A 153 2.60 -12.43 -1.47
CA TYR A 153 1.99 -11.15 -1.15
C TYR A 153 0.52 -11.25 -0.74
N PHE A 154 -0.24 -12.14 -1.34
CA PHE A 154 -1.61 -12.42 -0.88
C PHE A 154 -1.62 -13.03 0.52
N HIS A 155 -0.60 -13.81 0.89
CA HIS A 155 -0.45 -14.28 2.25
C HIS A 155 -0.20 -13.11 3.23
N PHE A 156 0.71 -12.19 2.91
CA PHE A 156 0.94 -10.98 3.72
C PHE A 156 -0.33 -10.12 3.82
N ALA A 157 -1.04 -9.92 2.71
CA ALA A 157 -2.28 -9.16 2.69
C ALA A 157 -3.33 -9.69 3.68
N ARG A 158 -3.39 -11.00 3.91
CA ARG A 158 -4.31 -11.62 4.87
C ARG A 158 -3.96 -11.38 6.33
N SER A 159 -2.76 -10.88 6.63
CA SER A 159 -2.32 -10.62 8.01
C SER A 159 -3.14 -9.54 8.73
N TRP A 160 -3.99 -8.80 8.04
CA TRP A 160 -4.96 -7.90 8.66
C TRP A 160 -5.85 -8.63 9.69
N LYS A 161 -6.10 -9.94 9.49
CA LYS A 161 -6.88 -10.78 10.42
C LYS A 161 -6.23 -10.88 11.81
N ASN A 162 -4.91 -10.72 11.90
CA ASN A 162 -4.18 -10.72 13.17
C ASN A 162 -4.46 -9.48 14.04
N LEU A 163 -5.10 -8.45 13.46
CA LEU A 163 -5.55 -7.27 14.18
C LEU A 163 -6.97 -7.41 14.75
N TYR A 164 -7.73 -8.45 14.38
CA TYR A 164 -9.06 -8.64 14.90
C TYR A 164 -9.01 -9.13 16.35
N ASN A 165 -9.58 -8.32 17.24
CA ASN A 165 -9.73 -8.68 18.65
C ASN A 165 -11.15 -9.22 18.88
N PRO A 166 -11.32 -10.52 19.17
CA PRO A 166 -12.64 -11.12 19.35
C PRO A 166 -13.37 -10.59 20.60
N ASP A 167 -12.64 -10.11 21.62
CA ASP A 167 -13.25 -9.59 22.85
C ASP A 167 -13.94 -8.25 22.62
N THR A 168 -13.42 -7.44 21.68
CA THR A 168 -13.99 -6.13 21.34
C THR A 168 -14.82 -6.15 20.06
N GLY A 169 -14.57 -7.13 19.18
CA GLY A 169 -15.16 -7.21 17.84
C GLY A 169 -14.59 -6.23 16.82
N TRP A 170 -13.42 -5.61 17.10
CA TRP A 170 -12.81 -4.58 16.28
C TRP A 170 -11.38 -4.92 15.88
N LEU A 171 -10.89 -4.24 14.83
CA LEU A 171 -9.45 -4.23 14.50
C LEU A 171 -8.72 -3.34 15.49
N GLN A 172 -7.65 -3.86 16.08
CA GLN A 172 -6.96 -3.22 17.19
C GLN A 172 -5.46 -3.44 17.09
N SER A 173 -4.68 -2.43 17.47
CA SER A 173 -3.22 -2.51 17.48
C SER A 173 -2.71 -3.51 18.52
N ARG A 174 -1.54 -4.10 18.23
CA ARG A 174 -0.86 -5.01 19.14
C ARG A 174 0.54 -4.52 19.48
N ASN A 175 0.91 -4.71 20.75
CA ASN A 175 2.27 -4.49 21.22
C ASN A 175 3.23 -5.56 20.66
N PRO A 176 4.56 -5.31 20.66
CA PRO A 176 5.52 -6.30 20.21
C PRO A 176 5.48 -7.65 20.95
N ASP A 177 4.98 -7.70 22.18
CA ASP A 177 4.78 -8.92 22.97
C ASP A 177 3.49 -9.68 22.59
N GLY A 178 2.66 -9.11 21.72
CA GLY A 178 1.39 -9.68 21.26
C GLY A 178 0.16 -9.25 22.07
N SER A 179 0.31 -8.50 23.14
CA SER A 179 -0.80 -7.95 23.89
C SER A 179 -1.56 -6.88 23.09
N TRP A 180 -2.85 -6.71 23.37
CA TRP A 180 -3.65 -5.68 22.74
C TRP A 180 -3.37 -4.31 23.34
N LYS A 181 -3.27 -3.29 22.48
CA LYS A 181 -3.28 -1.89 22.91
C LYS A 181 -4.70 -1.45 23.24
N SER A 182 -4.87 -0.23 23.76
CA SER A 182 -6.19 0.34 24.01
C SER A 182 -7.00 0.48 22.71
N LEU A 183 -8.31 0.20 22.78
CA LEU A 183 -9.21 0.37 21.63
C LEU A 183 -9.21 1.84 21.20
N GLY A 184 -8.95 2.07 19.91
CA GLY A 184 -8.86 3.43 19.36
C GLY A 184 -7.45 4.02 19.34
N GLU A 185 -6.47 3.36 19.95
CA GLU A 185 -5.06 3.78 19.86
C GLU A 185 -4.49 3.49 18.46
N ASP A 186 -3.57 4.36 18.00
CA ASP A 186 -2.84 4.24 16.73
C ASP A 186 -3.69 4.43 15.45
N PHE A 187 -4.84 5.07 15.52
CA PHE A 187 -5.61 5.44 14.34
C PHE A 187 -5.37 6.89 13.95
N ARG A 188 -4.89 7.11 12.73
CA ARG A 188 -4.53 8.44 12.23
C ARG A 188 -5.71 9.09 11.51
N GLU A 189 -6.04 10.32 11.92
CA GLU A 189 -7.09 11.17 11.31
C GLU A 189 -8.48 10.53 11.24
N SER A 190 -8.69 9.42 11.96
CA SER A 190 -9.96 8.72 11.98
C SER A 190 -10.09 7.83 13.22
N THR A 191 -11.09 6.98 13.25
CA THR A 191 -11.39 6.09 14.36
C THR A 191 -11.26 4.63 13.95
N TYR A 192 -11.15 3.73 14.94
CA TYR A 192 -11.20 2.28 14.70
C TYR A 192 -12.46 1.83 13.94
N LYS A 193 -13.59 2.53 14.11
CA LYS A 193 -14.85 2.23 13.39
C LYS A 193 -14.73 2.45 11.88
N ASN A 194 -14.07 3.53 11.47
CA ASN A 194 -13.86 3.81 10.05
C ASN A 194 -12.78 2.91 9.44
N TYR A 195 -11.67 2.68 10.19
CA TYR A 195 -10.60 1.80 9.72
C TYR A 195 -11.00 0.33 9.65
N PHE A 196 -12.06 -0.08 10.32
CA PHE A 196 -12.60 -1.44 10.25
C PHE A 196 -12.88 -1.89 8.80
N TRP A 197 -13.25 -0.97 7.94
CA TRP A 197 -13.59 -1.21 6.54
C TRP A 197 -12.39 -1.10 5.58
N MET A 198 -11.17 -0.87 6.09
CA MET A 198 -9.98 -0.69 5.27
C MET A 198 -9.36 -2.03 4.79
N VAL A 199 -10.23 -2.95 4.42
CA VAL A 199 -9.89 -4.24 3.78
C VAL A 199 -10.76 -4.48 2.54
N PRO A 200 -10.84 -3.52 1.59
CA PRO A 200 -11.76 -3.60 0.45
C PRO A 200 -11.46 -4.79 -0.47
N TYR A 201 -10.27 -5.32 -0.42
CA TYR A 201 -9.82 -6.48 -1.19
C TYR A 201 -10.24 -7.83 -0.56
N ASP A 202 -10.69 -7.85 0.71
CA ASP A 202 -11.09 -9.09 1.44
C ASP A 202 -12.37 -8.87 2.26
N ILE A 203 -13.38 -8.29 1.64
CA ILE A 203 -14.71 -8.09 2.28
C ILE A 203 -15.33 -9.43 2.70
N ALA A 204 -15.11 -10.48 1.92
CA ALA A 204 -15.59 -11.83 2.29
C ALA A 204 -14.94 -12.31 3.61
N GLY A 205 -13.62 -12.12 3.76
CA GLY A 205 -12.92 -12.43 5.00
C GLY A 205 -13.37 -11.56 6.17
N LEU A 206 -13.72 -10.29 5.93
CA LEU A 206 -14.27 -9.41 6.95
C LEU A 206 -15.66 -9.90 7.42
N VAL A 207 -16.54 -10.24 6.50
CA VAL A 207 -17.87 -10.83 6.80
C VAL A 207 -17.73 -12.13 7.57
N GLU A 208 -16.78 -12.98 7.19
CA GLU A 208 -16.50 -14.24 7.89
C GLU A 208 -16.09 -14.00 9.35
N ILE A 209 -15.13 -13.11 9.60
CA ILE A 209 -14.54 -12.89 10.92
C ILE A 209 -15.52 -12.27 11.92
N ILE A 210 -16.47 -11.46 11.45
CA ILE A 210 -17.55 -10.89 12.29
C ILE A 210 -18.71 -11.86 12.55
N GLY A 211 -18.71 -13.04 11.95
CA GLY A 211 -19.69 -14.10 12.18
C GLY A 211 -20.80 -14.22 11.14
N GLY A 212 -20.52 -13.78 9.90
CA GLY A 212 -21.40 -14.00 8.76
C GLY A 212 -22.24 -12.78 8.33
N LYS A 213 -22.94 -12.95 7.21
CA LYS A 213 -23.71 -11.86 6.56
C LYS A 213 -24.81 -11.25 7.42
N GLU A 214 -25.37 -12.02 8.36
CA GLU A 214 -26.44 -11.54 9.24
C GLU A 214 -25.93 -10.57 10.31
N LYS A 215 -24.61 -10.55 10.56
CA LYS A 215 -23.97 -9.65 11.52
C LYS A 215 -23.23 -8.48 10.86
N ALA A 216 -23.02 -8.56 9.55
CA ALA A 216 -22.38 -7.51 8.75
C ALA A 216 -23.40 -6.46 8.30
#